data_fc9868befd9fd6ad1182687a5a8d3e29
#
_entry.id   fc9868befd9fd6ad1182687a5a8d3e29
#
_cell.length_a   1.000
_cell.length_b   1.000
_cell.length_c   1.000
_cell.angle_alpha   90.00
_cell.angle_beta   90.00
_cell.angle_gamma   90.00
#
_symmetry.space_group_name_H-M   'P 1'
#
loop_
_entity.id
_entity.type
_entity.pdbx_description
1 polymer ?
#
loop_
_entity_poly.entity_id
_entity_poly.type
_entity_poly.pdbx_seq_one_letter_code
_entity_poly.pdbx_strand_id
1 'polypeptide(L)'
;MSSELETQAQIRSGRYQVLLLLCASAAIAYIQRAALSVPAQEIAHDLHFIDFARDMGSIQSLWYFAYAMMQIPGGWIADRLGARKALVIFCVVWSLATLLAAFATGYRTLAVLWGLMGAAQAGAFPCAAKALGRIFPETHRARATGMLAAGMTIGGAIAPILAALFLEALVPTSQLLSTERWRLLLALYAIPGLLWAALFWYVVSDRKLPASEGNQAHRPAIDWMRLVTSLPLGLLCAQQFFRAAGMVFFTTWFPTFLQKTRGVSQLDSGVLTTIAGIGGVVGSLTGGFCSDWILRKTGSQRLSRQGIAVVGMGACSLLIVLSYFCNDIYQSIALITLGAFCATFGGVSGYTVAIGFGGKNVATVFSTMNMFGNIGAALFPITAGWLVAKTGNWNLILFLFAGVMAIDAVCWAMLNPQGTLFGDENESDSNASS
;
A
#
# COMPACT_ATOMS: atom_id res chain seq x y z
N MET A 1 9.12 31.64 -31.78
CA MET A 1 8.29 31.87 -30.57
C MET A 1 6.98 31.03 -30.56
N SER A 2 6.16 31.03 -31.64
CA SER A 2 4.95 30.17 -31.67
C SER A 2 5.27 28.66 -31.74
N SER A 3 6.20 28.21 -32.56
CA SER A 3 6.61 26.82 -32.72
C SER A 3 7.30 26.23 -31.45
N GLU A 4 8.04 27.05 -30.74
CA GLU A 4 8.67 26.65 -29.48
C GLU A 4 7.65 26.48 -28.34
N LEU A 5 6.65 27.39 -28.31
CA LEU A 5 5.53 27.28 -27.36
C LEU A 5 4.66 26.05 -27.63
N GLU A 6 4.40 25.72 -28.89
CA GLU A 6 3.68 24.49 -29.28
C GLU A 6 4.48 23.23 -28.93
N THR A 7 5.79 23.22 -29.16
CA THR A 7 6.67 22.12 -28.81
C THR A 7 6.73 21.91 -27.29
N GLN A 8 6.83 22.98 -26.50
CA GLN A 8 6.80 22.91 -25.04
C GLN A 8 5.45 22.43 -24.51
N ALA A 9 4.34 22.88 -25.12
CA ALA A 9 2.99 22.41 -24.74
C ALA A 9 2.78 20.94 -25.06
N GLN A 10 3.29 20.43 -26.20
CA GLN A 10 3.26 18.99 -26.53
C GLN A 10 4.10 18.14 -25.59
N ILE A 11 5.31 18.59 -25.24
CA ILE A 11 6.16 17.90 -24.25
C ILE A 11 5.47 17.86 -22.88
N ARG A 12 4.87 18.97 -22.48
CA ARG A 12 4.12 19.06 -21.20
C ARG A 12 2.90 18.14 -21.19
N SER A 13 2.10 18.13 -22.25
CA SER A 13 0.94 17.25 -22.40
C SER A 13 1.34 15.77 -22.35
N GLY A 14 2.41 15.38 -23.04
CA GLY A 14 2.92 14.00 -23.01
C GLY A 14 3.33 13.50 -21.63
N ARG A 15 3.91 14.36 -20.78
CA ARG A 15 4.29 13.99 -19.39
C ARG A 15 3.07 13.70 -18.52
N TYR A 16 2.01 14.53 -18.61
CA TYR A 16 0.79 14.31 -17.83
C TYR A 16 -0.01 13.10 -18.31
N GLN A 17 0.03 12.78 -19.62
CA GLN A 17 -0.56 11.53 -20.14
C GLN A 17 0.11 10.30 -19.52
N VAL A 18 1.45 10.27 -19.45
CA VAL A 18 2.16 9.18 -18.80
C VAL A 18 1.83 9.11 -17.31
N LEU A 19 1.81 10.25 -16.61
CA LEU A 19 1.42 10.30 -15.19
C LEU A 19 0.02 9.75 -14.96
N LEU A 20 -0.97 10.13 -15.77
CA LEU A 20 -2.34 9.63 -15.65
C LEU A 20 -2.40 8.11 -15.84
N LEU A 21 -1.69 7.57 -16.82
CA LEU A 21 -1.59 6.13 -17.04
C LEU A 21 -0.93 5.42 -15.85
N LEU A 22 0.11 5.99 -15.25
CA LEU A 22 0.74 5.43 -14.05
C LEU A 22 -0.21 5.47 -12.84
N CYS A 23 -0.96 6.54 -12.65
CA CYS A 23 -1.99 6.63 -11.60
C CYS A 23 -3.10 5.59 -11.81
N ALA A 24 -3.55 5.40 -13.06
CA ALA A 24 -4.54 4.37 -13.40
C ALA A 24 -4.03 2.96 -13.11
N SER A 25 -2.79 2.64 -13.49
CA SER A 25 -2.15 1.36 -13.16
C SER A 25 -2.09 1.12 -11.65
N ALA A 26 -1.73 2.15 -10.90
CA ALA A 26 -1.66 2.08 -9.45
C ALA A 26 -3.05 1.82 -8.82
N ALA A 27 -4.09 2.51 -9.30
CA ALA A 27 -5.45 2.28 -8.85
C ALA A 27 -5.93 0.86 -9.18
N ILE A 28 -5.71 0.38 -10.41
CA ILE A 28 -6.05 -0.98 -10.85
C ILE A 28 -5.35 -2.03 -9.96
N ALA A 29 -4.05 -1.86 -9.69
CA ALA A 29 -3.30 -2.79 -8.84
C ALA A 29 -3.89 -2.86 -7.42
N TYR A 30 -4.29 -1.72 -6.83
CA TYR A 30 -4.87 -1.69 -5.49
C TYR A 30 -6.30 -2.24 -5.44
N ILE A 31 -7.11 -2.05 -6.49
CA ILE A 31 -8.43 -2.68 -6.62
C ILE A 31 -8.27 -4.20 -6.69
N GLN A 32 -7.38 -4.70 -7.53
CA GLN A 32 -7.14 -6.14 -7.69
C GLN A 32 -6.61 -6.78 -6.40
N ARG A 33 -5.74 -6.09 -5.65
CA ARG A 33 -5.19 -6.55 -4.37
C ARG A 33 -6.28 -6.86 -3.33
N ALA A 34 -7.35 -6.09 -3.31
CA ALA A 34 -8.44 -6.25 -2.36
C ALA A 34 -9.55 -7.22 -2.85
N ALA A 35 -9.41 -7.82 -4.02
CA ALA A 35 -10.48 -8.58 -4.68
C ALA A 35 -10.99 -9.81 -3.91
N LEU A 36 -10.16 -10.43 -3.06
CA LEU A 36 -10.58 -11.58 -2.24
C LEU A 36 -11.27 -11.20 -0.92
N SER A 37 -11.19 -9.93 -0.50
CA SER A 37 -11.61 -9.56 0.87
C SER A 37 -13.14 -9.62 1.08
N VAL A 38 -13.93 -9.14 0.11
CA VAL A 38 -15.40 -9.13 0.18
C VAL A 38 -15.99 -10.53 -0.05
N PRO A 39 -15.58 -11.28 -1.10
CA PRO A 39 -16.14 -12.62 -1.37
C PRO A 39 -15.42 -13.74 -0.59
N ALA A 40 -14.64 -13.44 0.43
CA ALA A 40 -13.80 -14.41 1.11
C ALA A 40 -14.55 -15.67 1.58
N GLN A 41 -15.79 -15.51 2.07
CA GLN A 41 -16.63 -16.64 2.52
C GLN A 41 -17.13 -17.49 1.35
N GLU A 42 -17.51 -16.85 0.24
CA GLU A 42 -17.97 -17.53 -0.99
C GLU A 42 -16.81 -18.35 -1.59
N ILE A 43 -15.61 -17.78 -1.65
CA ILE A 43 -14.39 -18.47 -2.10
C ILE A 43 -14.10 -19.70 -1.25
N ALA A 44 -14.15 -19.55 0.08
CA ALA A 44 -13.86 -20.65 1.00
C ALA A 44 -14.88 -21.78 0.88
N HIS A 45 -16.14 -21.45 0.66
CA HIS A 45 -17.21 -22.44 0.44
C HIS A 45 -16.99 -23.21 -0.86
N ASP A 46 -16.76 -22.49 -1.96
CA ASP A 46 -16.57 -23.09 -3.30
C ASP A 46 -15.28 -23.95 -3.38
N LEU A 47 -14.20 -23.50 -2.78
CA LEU A 47 -12.92 -24.20 -2.77
C LEU A 47 -12.74 -25.19 -1.60
N HIS A 48 -13.80 -25.42 -0.80
CA HIS A 48 -13.84 -26.37 0.31
C HIS A 48 -12.69 -26.20 1.29
N PHE A 49 -12.45 -24.95 1.77
CA PHE A 49 -11.41 -24.69 2.77
C PHE A 49 -11.67 -25.49 4.05
N ILE A 50 -10.62 -26.12 4.58
CA ILE A 50 -10.71 -26.91 5.82
C ILE A 50 -10.92 -25.97 7.02
N ASP A 51 -10.16 -24.87 7.05
CA ASP A 51 -10.26 -23.82 8.05
C ASP A 51 -10.28 -22.47 7.35
N PHE A 52 -11.45 -21.87 7.27
CA PHE A 52 -11.67 -20.62 6.55
C PHE A 52 -10.68 -19.52 6.96
N ALA A 53 -10.56 -19.26 8.26
CA ALA A 53 -9.78 -18.14 8.75
C ALA A 53 -8.27 -18.35 8.52
N ARG A 54 -7.78 -19.56 8.79
CA ARG A 54 -6.38 -19.95 8.61
C ARG A 54 -6.00 -19.93 7.13
N ASP A 55 -6.82 -20.55 6.28
CA ASP A 55 -6.50 -20.74 4.87
C ASP A 55 -6.55 -19.39 4.14
N MET A 56 -7.60 -18.59 4.34
CA MET A 56 -7.72 -17.26 3.75
C MET A 56 -6.62 -16.31 4.25
N GLY A 57 -6.31 -16.33 5.56
CA GLY A 57 -5.21 -15.55 6.13
C GLY A 57 -3.87 -15.89 5.51
N SER A 58 -3.61 -17.18 5.25
CA SER A 58 -2.38 -17.66 4.62
C SER A 58 -2.27 -17.21 3.16
N ILE A 59 -3.37 -17.26 2.39
CA ILE A 59 -3.41 -16.78 0.99
C ILE A 59 -3.07 -15.29 0.94
N GLN A 60 -3.72 -14.49 1.78
CA GLN A 60 -3.49 -13.05 1.82
C GLN A 60 -2.07 -12.71 2.27
N SER A 61 -1.55 -13.41 3.28
CA SER A 61 -0.16 -13.25 3.75
C SER A 61 0.86 -13.60 2.68
N LEU A 62 0.63 -14.66 1.92
CA LEU A 62 1.53 -15.07 0.84
C LEU A 62 1.67 -13.99 -0.23
N TRP A 63 0.58 -13.25 -0.52
CA TRP A 63 0.63 -12.11 -1.43
C TRP A 63 1.61 -11.04 -0.92
N TYR A 64 1.48 -10.60 0.34
CA TYR A 64 2.34 -9.56 0.94
C TYR A 64 3.78 -10.04 1.08
N PHE A 65 3.98 -11.30 1.44
CA PHE A 65 5.31 -11.91 1.55
C PHE A 65 6.01 -11.96 0.18
N ALA A 66 5.34 -12.46 -0.85
CA ALA A 66 5.86 -12.51 -2.20
C ALA A 66 6.16 -11.10 -2.76
N TYR A 67 5.27 -10.13 -2.46
CA TYR A 67 5.49 -8.73 -2.77
C TYR A 67 6.76 -8.18 -2.10
N ALA A 68 6.95 -8.43 -0.79
CA ALA A 68 8.13 -7.98 -0.06
C ALA A 68 9.42 -8.56 -0.65
N MET A 69 9.46 -9.87 -0.93
CA MET A 69 10.63 -10.55 -1.49
C MET A 69 10.98 -10.08 -2.90
N MET A 70 9.98 -9.76 -3.71
CA MET A 70 10.18 -9.35 -5.10
C MET A 70 10.45 -7.85 -5.29
N GLN A 71 10.43 -7.03 -4.25
CA GLN A 71 10.72 -5.59 -4.38
C GLN A 71 12.13 -5.32 -4.94
N ILE A 72 13.15 -6.00 -4.42
CA ILE A 72 14.54 -5.84 -4.89
C ILE A 72 14.73 -6.45 -6.27
N PRO A 73 14.35 -7.72 -6.54
CA PRO A 73 14.42 -8.30 -7.89
C PRO A 73 13.60 -7.51 -8.92
N GLY A 74 12.41 -7.01 -8.54
CA GLY A 74 11.56 -6.20 -9.40
C GLY A 74 12.23 -4.88 -9.82
N GLY A 75 12.90 -4.22 -8.88
CA GLY A 75 13.71 -3.04 -9.16
C GLY A 75 14.86 -3.34 -10.15
N TRP A 76 15.56 -4.45 -9.95
CA TRP A 76 16.63 -4.88 -10.84
C TRP A 76 16.13 -5.22 -12.26
N ILE A 77 14.98 -5.90 -12.38
CA ILE A 77 14.32 -6.13 -13.68
C ILE A 77 14.00 -4.81 -14.36
N ALA A 78 13.47 -3.84 -13.62
CA ALA A 78 13.18 -2.49 -14.11
C ALA A 78 14.42 -1.75 -14.59
N ASP A 79 15.56 -1.98 -13.93
CA ASP A 79 16.84 -1.39 -14.34
C ASP A 79 17.36 -1.97 -15.66
N ARG A 80 17.19 -3.28 -15.88
CA ARG A 80 17.64 -3.95 -17.10
C ARG A 80 16.71 -3.75 -18.29
N LEU A 81 15.40 -3.89 -18.09
CA LEU A 81 14.42 -3.83 -19.19
C LEU A 81 14.00 -2.39 -19.52
N GLY A 82 14.28 -1.44 -18.64
CA GLY A 82 13.71 -0.08 -18.67
C GLY A 82 12.27 -0.03 -18.15
N ALA A 83 11.89 1.14 -17.61
CA ALA A 83 10.60 1.32 -16.91
C ALA A 83 9.39 0.96 -17.77
N ARG A 84 9.40 1.29 -19.08
CA ARG A 84 8.28 1.01 -20.01
C ARG A 84 8.00 -0.47 -20.15
N LYS A 85 9.02 -1.25 -20.55
CA LYS A 85 8.87 -2.70 -20.78
C LYS A 85 8.55 -3.44 -19.48
N ALA A 86 9.27 -3.09 -18.41
CA ALA A 86 9.08 -3.70 -17.10
C ALA A 86 7.65 -3.48 -16.57
N LEU A 87 7.10 -2.25 -16.64
CA LEU A 87 5.72 -1.96 -16.23
C LEU A 87 4.69 -2.78 -16.99
N VAL A 88 4.83 -2.90 -18.31
CA VAL A 88 3.92 -3.70 -19.14
C VAL A 88 4.00 -5.17 -18.75
N ILE A 89 5.22 -5.74 -18.65
CA ILE A 89 5.41 -7.15 -18.26
C ILE A 89 4.79 -7.42 -16.89
N PHE A 90 5.10 -6.61 -15.89
CA PHE A 90 4.53 -6.76 -14.56
C PHE A 90 3.01 -6.68 -14.57
N CYS A 91 2.44 -5.69 -15.30
CA CYS A 91 0.99 -5.53 -15.41
C CYS A 91 0.32 -6.74 -16.08
N VAL A 92 0.87 -7.26 -17.15
CA VAL A 92 0.37 -8.47 -17.81
C VAL A 92 0.46 -9.67 -16.87
N VAL A 93 1.59 -9.88 -16.20
CA VAL A 93 1.79 -11.03 -15.31
C VAL A 93 0.82 -11.00 -14.14
N TRP A 94 0.67 -9.87 -13.44
CA TRP A 94 -0.27 -9.82 -12.31
C TRP A 94 -1.74 -9.92 -12.76
N SER A 95 -2.08 -9.35 -13.93
CA SER A 95 -3.46 -9.44 -14.44
C SER A 95 -3.80 -10.85 -14.93
N LEU A 96 -2.84 -11.54 -15.56
CA LEU A 96 -2.99 -12.97 -15.91
C LEU A 96 -3.08 -13.85 -14.66
N ALA A 97 -2.27 -13.58 -13.63
CA ALA A 97 -2.37 -14.29 -12.36
C ALA A 97 -3.75 -14.10 -11.71
N THR A 98 -4.31 -12.88 -11.76
CA THR A 98 -5.68 -12.59 -11.32
C THR A 98 -6.73 -13.36 -12.15
N LEU A 99 -6.57 -13.39 -13.47
CA LEU A 99 -7.47 -14.15 -14.36
C LEU A 99 -7.40 -15.65 -14.08
N LEU A 100 -6.19 -16.19 -13.95
CA LEU A 100 -5.99 -17.61 -13.66
C LEU A 100 -6.51 -17.98 -12.27
N ALA A 101 -6.46 -17.08 -11.30
CA ALA A 101 -7.06 -17.29 -9.98
C ALA A 101 -8.57 -17.52 -10.05
N ALA A 102 -9.28 -16.97 -11.05
CA ALA A 102 -10.68 -17.27 -11.29
C ALA A 102 -10.94 -18.76 -11.62
N PHE A 103 -9.95 -19.49 -12.09
CA PHE A 103 -10.02 -20.92 -12.41
C PHE A 103 -9.37 -21.80 -11.33
N ALA A 104 -9.07 -21.25 -10.15
CA ALA A 104 -8.51 -22.04 -9.07
C ALA A 104 -9.47 -23.17 -8.65
N THR A 105 -8.90 -24.38 -8.49
CA THR A 105 -9.65 -25.60 -8.14
C THR A 105 -9.50 -25.96 -6.65
N GLY A 106 -8.75 -25.17 -5.87
CA GLY A 106 -8.56 -25.39 -4.45
C GLY A 106 -7.60 -24.38 -3.83
N TYR A 107 -7.44 -24.48 -2.52
CA TYR A 107 -6.62 -23.59 -1.70
C TYR A 107 -5.21 -23.37 -2.28
N ARG A 108 -4.48 -24.48 -2.61
CA ARG A 108 -3.09 -24.38 -3.05
C ARG A 108 -2.93 -23.61 -4.36
N THR A 109 -3.82 -23.87 -5.31
CA THR A 109 -3.81 -23.19 -6.62
C THR A 109 -4.07 -21.71 -6.44
N LEU A 110 -5.07 -21.33 -5.63
CA LEU A 110 -5.37 -19.95 -5.36
C LEU A 110 -4.20 -19.26 -4.64
N ALA A 111 -3.60 -19.91 -3.63
CA ALA A 111 -2.46 -19.38 -2.88
C ALA A 111 -1.25 -19.08 -3.77
N VAL A 112 -0.88 -20.01 -4.65
CA VAL A 112 0.24 -19.83 -5.59
C VAL A 112 -0.02 -18.69 -6.57
N LEU A 113 -1.20 -18.64 -7.17
CA LEU A 113 -1.57 -17.59 -8.12
C LEU A 113 -1.67 -16.22 -7.46
N TRP A 114 -2.16 -16.17 -6.23
CA TRP A 114 -2.22 -14.93 -5.45
C TRP A 114 -0.83 -14.46 -5.04
N GLY A 115 0.06 -15.36 -4.65
CA GLY A 115 1.48 -15.07 -4.41
C GLY A 115 2.20 -14.56 -5.67
N LEU A 116 1.96 -15.19 -6.82
CA LEU A 116 2.50 -14.75 -8.10
C LEU A 116 2.02 -13.32 -8.47
N MET A 117 0.74 -13.05 -8.24
CA MET A 117 0.18 -11.71 -8.41
C MET A 117 0.90 -10.68 -7.51
N GLY A 118 1.14 -11.02 -6.23
CA GLY A 118 1.88 -10.18 -5.29
C GLY A 118 3.32 -9.92 -5.76
N ALA A 119 4.02 -10.97 -6.17
CA ALA A 119 5.38 -10.88 -6.72
C ALA A 119 5.44 -9.95 -7.94
N ALA A 120 4.50 -10.09 -8.87
CA ALA A 120 4.45 -9.25 -10.07
C ALA A 120 4.11 -7.78 -9.76
N GLN A 121 3.24 -7.51 -8.78
CA GLN A 121 2.92 -6.14 -8.38
C GLN A 121 4.08 -5.41 -7.70
N ALA A 122 5.04 -6.13 -7.12
CA ALA A 122 6.17 -5.53 -6.40
C ALA A 122 7.04 -4.61 -7.27
N GLY A 123 7.18 -4.91 -8.55
CA GLY A 123 7.95 -4.11 -9.49
C GLY A 123 7.25 -2.84 -9.98
N ALA A 124 5.94 -2.72 -9.80
CA ALA A 124 5.16 -1.63 -10.37
C ALA A 124 5.54 -0.25 -9.83
N PHE A 125 5.63 -0.11 -8.50
CA PHE A 125 5.96 1.18 -7.88
C PHE A 125 7.40 1.65 -8.18
N PRO A 126 8.44 0.82 -8.05
CA PRO A 126 9.80 1.20 -8.46
C PRO A 126 9.89 1.63 -9.93
N CYS A 127 9.21 0.92 -10.83
CA CYS A 127 9.15 1.28 -12.25
C CYS A 127 8.46 2.63 -12.47
N ALA A 128 7.32 2.87 -11.82
CA ALA A 128 6.58 4.12 -11.92
C ALA A 128 7.39 5.29 -11.36
N ALA A 129 8.01 5.13 -10.19
CA ALA A 129 8.87 6.15 -9.60
C ALA A 129 10.06 6.50 -10.51
N LYS A 130 10.70 5.48 -11.11
CA LYS A 130 11.78 5.66 -12.07
C LYS A 130 11.30 6.40 -13.33
N ALA A 131 10.12 6.07 -13.85
CA ALA A 131 9.50 6.77 -14.98
C ALA A 131 9.26 8.24 -14.64
N LEU A 132 8.66 8.55 -13.49
CA LEU A 132 8.41 9.92 -13.04
C LEU A 132 9.70 10.72 -12.86
N GLY A 133 10.74 10.11 -12.29
CA GLY A 133 12.05 10.73 -12.11
C GLY A 133 12.71 11.15 -13.43
N ARG A 134 12.34 10.51 -14.56
CA ARG A 134 12.86 10.84 -15.90
C ARG A 134 12.06 11.89 -16.63
N ILE A 135 10.74 11.84 -16.53
CA ILE A 135 9.85 12.74 -17.30
C ILE A 135 9.56 14.05 -16.59
N PHE A 136 9.72 14.12 -15.27
CA PHE A 136 9.48 15.35 -14.50
C PHE A 136 10.80 15.95 -13.98
N PRO A 137 10.98 17.29 -14.12
CA PRO A 137 12.08 17.99 -13.47
C PRO A 137 11.95 17.91 -11.95
N GLU A 138 13.04 18.11 -11.22
CA GLU A 138 13.09 17.96 -9.76
C GLU A 138 12.01 18.76 -9.02
N THR A 139 11.74 19.97 -9.49
CA THR A 139 10.72 20.87 -8.94
C THR A 139 9.29 20.33 -9.00
N HIS A 140 9.00 19.36 -9.88
CA HIS A 140 7.66 18.79 -10.08
C HIS A 140 7.57 17.31 -9.68
N ARG A 141 8.69 16.64 -9.38
CA ARG A 141 8.71 15.19 -9.02
C ARG A 141 7.89 14.88 -7.79
N ALA A 142 8.02 15.69 -6.74
CA ALA A 142 7.26 15.49 -5.51
C ALA A 142 5.74 15.50 -5.77
N ARG A 143 5.27 16.47 -6.57
CA ARG A 143 3.86 16.56 -6.97
C ARG A 143 3.40 15.36 -7.80
N ALA A 144 4.21 14.92 -8.77
CA ALA A 144 3.89 13.77 -9.62
C ALA A 144 3.85 12.46 -8.81
N THR A 145 4.79 12.26 -7.88
CA THR A 145 4.80 11.11 -6.98
C THR A 145 3.61 11.14 -6.01
N GLY A 146 3.24 12.33 -5.52
CA GLY A 146 2.02 12.52 -4.72
C GLY A 146 0.74 12.13 -5.47
N MET A 147 0.64 12.48 -6.75
CA MET A 147 -0.50 12.07 -7.59
C MET A 147 -0.53 10.54 -7.80
N LEU A 148 0.63 9.91 -7.99
CA LEU A 148 0.72 8.44 -8.07
C LEU A 148 0.25 7.78 -6.76
N ALA A 149 0.69 8.29 -5.62
CA ALA A 149 0.27 7.80 -4.31
C ALA A 149 -1.24 8.01 -4.07
N ALA A 150 -1.79 9.14 -4.53
CA ALA A 150 -3.24 9.38 -4.49
C ALA A 150 -4.01 8.34 -5.31
N GLY A 151 -3.52 7.96 -6.50
CA GLY A 151 -4.10 6.87 -7.30
C GLY A 151 -4.17 5.55 -6.54
N MET A 152 -3.09 5.17 -5.84
CA MET A 152 -3.06 3.97 -4.98
C MET A 152 -4.11 4.05 -3.87
N THR A 153 -4.15 5.17 -3.16
CA THR A 153 -5.03 5.35 -2.01
C THR A 153 -6.51 5.35 -2.41
N ILE A 154 -6.85 6.02 -3.52
CA ILE A 154 -8.22 6.03 -4.07
C ILE A 154 -8.59 4.61 -4.51
N GLY A 155 -7.73 3.93 -5.27
CA GLY A 155 -7.98 2.55 -5.70
C GLY A 155 -8.25 1.62 -4.51
N GLY A 156 -7.43 1.68 -3.46
CA GLY A 156 -7.61 0.88 -2.25
C GLY A 156 -8.90 1.21 -1.47
N ALA A 157 -9.27 2.49 -1.39
CA ALA A 157 -10.45 2.92 -0.67
C ALA A 157 -11.76 2.50 -1.36
N ILE A 158 -11.82 2.56 -2.70
CA ILE A 158 -13.03 2.19 -3.45
C ILE A 158 -13.12 0.69 -3.77
N ALA A 159 -12.01 -0.07 -3.62
CA ALA A 159 -11.98 -1.49 -3.97
C ALA A 159 -13.08 -2.33 -3.31
N PRO A 160 -13.40 -2.18 -2.01
CA PRO A 160 -14.42 -3.00 -1.36
C PRO A 160 -15.83 -2.75 -1.91
N ILE A 161 -16.22 -1.50 -2.14
CA ILE A 161 -17.54 -1.19 -2.72
C ILE A 161 -17.65 -1.65 -4.17
N LEU A 162 -16.57 -1.52 -4.97
CA LEU A 162 -16.56 -2.03 -6.34
C LEU A 162 -16.73 -3.54 -6.36
N ALA A 163 -16.01 -4.26 -5.50
CA ALA A 163 -16.16 -5.72 -5.40
C ALA A 163 -17.60 -6.11 -5.02
N ALA A 164 -18.18 -5.44 -4.03
CA ALA A 164 -19.53 -5.72 -3.57
C ALA A 164 -20.58 -5.45 -4.65
N LEU A 165 -20.52 -4.30 -5.33
CA LEU A 165 -21.44 -3.95 -6.43
C LEU A 165 -21.33 -4.91 -7.61
N PHE A 166 -20.10 -5.30 -8.00
CA PHE A 166 -19.92 -6.27 -9.08
C PHE A 166 -20.43 -7.65 -8.70
N LEU A 167 -20.21 -8.12 -7.46
CA LEU A 167 -20.73 -9.40 -6.99
C LEU A 167 -22.26 -9.43 -7.04
N GLU A 168 -22.93 -8.33 -6.73
CA GLU A 168 -24.38 -8.22 -6.83
C GLU A 168 -24.85 -8.19 -8.29
N ALA A 169 -24.19 -7.38 -9.13
CA ALA A 169 -24.49 -7.28 -10.56
C ALA A 169 -24.25 -8.60 -11.33
N LEU A 170 -23.33 -9.45 -10.84
CA LEU A 170 -22.98 -10.72 -11.48
C LEU A 170 -23.92 -11.88 -11.11
N VAL A 171 -24.91 -11.70 -10.22
CA VAL A 171 -25.88 -12.75 -9.85
C VAL A 171 -26.57 -13.37 -11.07
N PRO A 172 -27.18 -12.61 -12.00
CA PRO A 172 -27.83 -13.22 -13.17
C PRO A 172 -26.84 -13.98 -14.07
N THR A 173 -25.63 -13.42 -14.25
CA THR A 173 -24.60 -14.04 -15.10
C THR A 173 -24.04 -15.32 -14.48
N SER A 174 -23.88 -15.37 -13.17
CA SER A 174 -23.42 -16.55 -12.45
C SER A 174 -24.43 -17.71 -12.55
N GLN A 175 -25.71 -17.41 -12.46
CA GLN A 175 -26.78 -18.38 -12.63
C GLN A 175 -26.81 -18.93 -14.07
N LEU A 176 -26.69 -18.04 -15.06
CA LEU A 176 -26.67 -18.42 -16.48
C LEU A 176 -25.48 -19.32 -16.84
N LEU A 177 -24.29 -19.01 -16.30
CA LEU A 177 -23.05 -19.73 -16.58
C LEU A 177 -22.78 -20.88 -15.60
N SER A 178 -23.64 -21.11 -14.59
CA SER A 178 -23.43 -22.09 -13.53
C SER A 178 -22.04 -21.97 -12.89
N THR A 179 -21.63 -20.74 -12.64
CA THR A 179 -20.27 -20.39 -12.12
C THR A 179 -20.39 -19.46 -10.94
N GLU A 180 -19.55 -19.63 -9.94
CA GLU A 180 -19.51 -18.79 -8.76
C GLU A 180 -19.16 -17.31 -9.08
N ARG A 181 -19.82 -16.37 -8.42
CA ARG A 181 -19.68 -14.92 -8.70
C ARG A 181 -18.27 -14.41 -8.49
N TRP A 182 -17.57 -14.91 -7.48
CA TRP A 182 -16.19 -14.51 -7.21
C TRP A 182 -15.23 -14.84 -8.37
N ARG A 183 -15.47 -15.93 -9.11
CA ARG A 183 -14.70 -16.30 -10.28
C ARG A 183 -14.90 -15.28 -11.41
N LEU A 184 -16.15 -14.90 -11.64
CA LEU A 184 -16.49 -13.86 -12.61
C LEU A 184 -15.91 -12.50 -12.21
N LEU A 185 -15.92 -12.15 -10.92
CA LEU A 185 -15.32 -10.93 -10.39
C LEU A 185 -13.81 -10.88 -10.69
N LEU A 186 -13.06 -11.95 -10.43
CA LEU A 186 -11.63 -11.99 -10.71
C LEU A 186 -11.33 -11.91 -12.21
N ALA A 187 -12.11 -12.60 -13.04
CA ALA A 187 -11.99 -12.49 -14.49
C ALA A 187 -12.26 -11.05 -14.98
N LEU A 188 -13.31 -10.41 -14.46
CA LEU A 188 -13.63 -9.02 -14.77
C LEU A 188 -12.50 -8.06 -14.31
N TYR A 189 -11.94 -8.29 -13.14
CA TYR A 189 -10.86 -7.45 -12.58
C TYR A 189 -9.54 -7.59 -13.36
N ALA A 190 -9.29 -8.71 -14.05
CA ALA A 190 -8.12 -8.88 -14.89
C ALA A 190 -8.14 -7.97 -16.13
N ILE A 191 -9.34 -7.70 -16.68
CA ILE A 191 -9.52 -6.96 -17.94
C ILE A 191 -8.91 -5.56 -17.92
N PRO A 192 -9.17 -4.68 -16.93
CA PRO A 192 -8.61 -3.34 -16.90
C PRO A 192 -7.09 -3.31 -16.93
N GLY A 193 -6.43 -4.27 -16.25
CA GLY A 193 -4.98 -4.35 -16.26
C GLY A 193 -4.41 -4.76 -17.62
N LEU A 194 -5.02 -5.72 -18.28
CA LEU A 194 -4.61 -6.14 -19.63
C LEU A 194 -4.83 -5.03 -20.67
N LEU A 195 -5.99 -4.36 -20.61
CA LEU A 195 -6.29 -3.20 -21.45
C LEU A 195 -5.32 -2.06 -21.19
N TRP A 196 -5.01 -1.80 -19.92
CA TRP A 196 -4.03 -0.78 -19.55
C TRP A 196 -2.64 -1.12 -20.11
N ALA A 197 -2.19 -2.36 -20.01
CA ALA A 197 -0.90 -2.80 -20.54
C ALA A 197 -0.80 -2.57 -22.06
N ALA A 198 -1.84 -2.93 -22.80
CA ALA A 198 -1.93 -2.67 -24.23
C ALA A 198 -1.93 -1.17 -24.54
N LEU A 199 -2.78 -0.38 -23.86
CA LEU A 199 -2.88 1.06 -24.03
C LEU A 199 -1.53 1.75 -23.74
N PHE A 200 -0.89 1.38 -22.60
CA PHE A 200 0.40 1.93 -22.20
C PHE A 200 1.49 1.63 -23.23
N TRP A 201 1.51 0.42 -23.76
CA TRP A 201 2.44 0.00 -24.82
C TRP A 201 2.30 0.84 -26.09
N TYR A 202 1.07 1.16 -26.51
CA TYR A 202 0.80 1.97 -27.70
C TYR A 202 1.05 3.46 -27.49
N VAL A 203 0.64 4.01 -26.34
CA VAL A 203 0.69 5.48 -26.08
C VAL A 203 2.07 5.94 -25.65
N VAL A 204 2.78 5.11 -24.87
CA VAL A 204 4.09 5.48 -24.30
C VAL A 204 5.20 4.86 -25.14
N SER A 205 5.78 5.66 -26.05
CA SER A 205 6.93 5.23 -26.86
C SER A 205 8.24 5.26 -26.07
N ASP A 206 9.28 4.56 -26.57
CA ASP A 206 10.63 4.60 -26.00
C ASP A 206 11.25 6.01 -26.04
N ARG A 207 10.77 6.89 -26.91
CA ARG A 207 11.17 8.32 -26.91
C ARG A 207 10.63 9.07 -25.68
N LYS A 208 9.42 8.70 -25.19
CA LYS A 208 8.81 9.32 -24.00
C LYS A 208 9.41 8.76 -22.70
N LEU A 209 9.87 7.50 -22.71
CA LEU A 209 10.52 6.81 -21.60
C LEU A 209 11.74 6.05 -22.11
N PRO A 210 12.87 6.73 -22.39
CA PRO A 210 14.07 6.08 -22.88
C PRO A 210 14.58 5.02 -21.91
N ALA A 211 15.12 3.92 -22.44
CA ALA A 211 15.80 2.90 -21.66
C ALA A 211 16.99 3.55 -20.91
N SER A 212 17.33 2.99 -19.74
CA SER A 212 18.46 3.49 -18.96
C SER A 212 19.76 3.25 -19.72
N GLU A 213 20.34 4.28 -20.26
CA GLU A 213 21.79 4.26 -20.44
C GLU A 213 22.39 4.22 -19.03
N GLY A 214 23.11 3.13 -18.78
CA GLY A 214 23.63 2.78 -17.45
C GLY A 214 24.66 3.75 -16.91
N ASN A 215 24.24 4.93 -16.53
CA ASN A 215 25.05 5.79 -15.68
C ASN A 215 24.81 5.35 -14.22
N GLN A 216 25.43 4.26 -13.82
CA GLN A 216 25.69 3.97 -12.41
C GLN A 216 26.71 5.01 -11.95
N ALA A 217 26.27 6.25 -11.72
CA ALA A 217 27.05 7.18 -10.93
C ALA A 217 27.45 6.43 -9.65
N HIS A 218 28.72 6.43 -9.33
CA HIS A 218 29.31 5.85 -8.13
C HIS A 218 28.46 6.24 -6.93
N ARG A 219 27.58 5.32 -6.50
CA ARG A 219 26.88 5.50 -5.23
C ARG A 219 27.94 5.25 -4.16
N PRO A 220 28.16 6.18 -3.22
CA PRO A 220 29.08 5.95 -2.13
C PRO A 220 28.71 4.64 -1.45
N ALA A 221 29.72 3.86 -1.08
CA ALA A 221 29.53 2.58 -0.40
C ALA A 221 28.74 2.84 0.89
N ILE A 222 27.58 2.16 1.02
CA ILE A 222 26.73 2.29 2.21
C ILE A 222 27.41 1.46 3.31
N ASP A 223 27.64 2.10 4.45
CA ASP A 223 28.05 1.39 5.67
C ASP A 223 26.84 0.63 6.23
N TRP A 224 26.68 -0.61 5.76
CA TRP A 224 25.58 -1.49 6.17
C TRP A 224 25.60 -1.81 7.65
N MET A 225 26.80 -1.88 8.27
CA MET A 225 26.90 -2.16 9.71
C MET A 225 26.33 -1.01 10.53
N ARG A 226 26.70 0.21 10.20
CA ARG A 226 26.16 1.42 10.84
C ARG A 226 24.64 1.55 10.63
N LEU A 227 24.15 1.16 9.46
CA LEU A 227 22.74 1.19 9.14
C LEU A 227 21.95 0.19 10.00
N VAL A 228 22.39 -1.06 10.06
CA VAL A 228 21.69 -2.16 10.78
C VAL A 228 21.74 -1.94 12.30
N THR A 229 22.78 -1.34 12.84
CA THR A 229 22.95 -1.08 14.29
C THR A 229 22.29 0.24 14.74
N SER A 230 21.77 1.04 13.82
CA SER A 230 21.16 2.33 14.14
C SER A 230 19.81 2.18 14.86
N LEU A 231 19.74 2.54 16.13
CA LEU A 231 18.48 2.54 16.89
C LEU A 231 17.39 3.42 16.25
N PRO A 232 17.66 4.66 15.78
CA PRO A 232 16.65 5.47 15.10
C PRO A 232 16.09 4.80 13.85
N LEU A 233 16.91 4.13 13.03
CA LEU A 233 16.44 3.38 11.88
C LEU A 233 15.63 2.17 12.32
N GLY A 234 16.07 1.44 13.34
CA GLY A 234 15.33 0.31 13.91
C GLY A 234 13.91 0.72 14.36
N LEU A 235 13.80 1.85 15.09
CA LEU A 235 12.49 2.39 15.51
C LEU A 235 11.64 2.87 14.32
N LEU A 236 12.28 3.48 13.31
CA LEU A 236 11.59 3.87 12.06
C LEU A 236 11.05 2.66 11.30
N CYS A 237 11.80 1.57 11.25
CA CYS A 237 11.37 0.30 10.65
C CYS A 237 10.27 -0.37 11.49
N ALA A 238 10.39 -0.36 12.83
CA ALA A 238 9.42 -0.95 13.73
C ALA A 238 8.06 -0.24 13.63
N GLN A 239 8.03 1.11 13.68
CA GLN A 239 6.77 1.83 13.51
C GLN A 239 6.12 1.52 12.15
N GLN A 240 6.89 1.44 11.07
CA GLN A 240 6.35 1.13 9.77
C GLN A 240 5.82 -0.31 9.68
N PHE A 241 6.50 -1.26 10.36
CA PHE A 241 6.06 -2.64 10.49
C PHE A 241 4.68 -2.71 11.17
N PHE A 242 4.53 -2.11 12.37
CA PHE A 242 3.29 -2.17 13.11
C PHE A 242 2.17 -1.37 12.44
N ARG A 243 2.46 -0.20 11.91
CA ARG A 243 1.48 0.59 11.15
C ARG A 243 0.94 -0.16 9.93
N ALA A 244 1.82 -0.76 9.13
CA ALA A 244 1.40 -1.50 7.94
C ALA A 244 0.67 -2.81 8.32
N ALA A 245 1.11 -3.50 9.37
CA ALA A 245 0.41 -4.66 9.93
C ALA A 245 -1.02 -4.31 10.33
N GLY A 246 -1.24 -3.21 11.04
CA GLY A 246 -2.59 -2.79 11.40
C GLY A 246 -3.42 -2.38 10.18
N MET A 247 -2.89 -1.50 9.33
CA MET A 247 -3.65 -0.97 8.20
C MET A 247 -4.08 -2.02 7.16
N VAL A 248 -3.36 -3.13 7.07
CA VAL A 248 -3.74 -4.24 6.19
C VAL A 248 -5.06 -4.91 6.62
N PHE A 249 -5.48 -4.77 7.86
CA PHE A 249 -6.78 -5.23 8.36
C PHE A 249 -7.94 -4.78 7.47
N PHE A 250 -7.96 -3.51 7.06
CA PHE A 250 -9.04 -2.94 6.24
C PHE A 250 -9.14 -3.57 4.85
N THR A 251 -8.02 -4.00 4.28
CA THR A 251 -7.98 -4.58 2.93
C THR A 251 -8.09 -6.11 2.91
N THR A 252 -7.97 -6.76 4.06
CA THR A 252 -7.96 -8.22 4.16
C THR A 252 -9.16 -8.76 4.94
N TRP A 253 -9.28 -8.38 6.19
CA TRP A 253 -10.23 -9.01 7.12
C TRP A 253 -11.47 -8.18 7.45
N PHE A 254 -11.44 -6.86 7.27
CA PHE A 254 -12.52 -6.00 7.76
C PHE A 254 -13.88 -6.30 7.12
N PRO A 255 -14.03 -6.51 5.78
CA PRO A 255 -15.32 -6.93 5.23
C PRO A 255 -15.82 -8.24 5.84
N THR A 256 -14.96 -9.25 5.95
CA THR A 256 -15.30 -10.54 6.54
C THR A 256 -15.63 -10.42 8.03
N PHE A 257 -14.89 -9.59 8.78
CA PHE A 257 -15.17 -9.29 10.17
C PHE A 257 -16.59 -8.74 10.34
N LEU A 258 -16.99 -7.78 9.51
CA LEU A 258 -18.34 -7.21 9.54
C LEU A 258 -19.42 -8.27 9.23
N GLN A 259 -19.19 -9.10 8.22
CA GLN A 259 -20.11 -10.18 7.85
C GLN A 259 -20.26 -11.20 8.99
N LYS A 260 -19.16 -11.58 9.66
CA LYS A 260 -19.14 -12.61 10.72
C LYS A 260 -19.61 -12.12 12.08
N THR A 261 -19.31 -10.88 12.45
CA THR A 261 -19.61 -10.35 13.79
C THR A 261 -20.89 -9.52 13.85
N ARG A 262 -21.24 -8.87 12.73
CA ARG A 262 -22.40 -7.97 12.64
C ARG A 262 -23.51 -8.49 11.72
N GLY A 263 -23.31 -9.63 11.05
CA GLY A 263 -24.30 -10.27 10.20
C GLY A 263 -24.71 -9.42 8.97
N VAL A 264 -23.88 -8.46 8.56
CA VAL A 264 -24.17 -7.60 7.40
C VAL A 264 -24.00 -8.35 6.08
N SER A 265 -24.70 -7.90 5.04
CA SER A 265 -24.56 -8.44 3.70
C SER A 265 -23.16 -8.19 3.10
N GLN A 266 -22.84 -8.86 2.00
CA GLN A 266 -21.61 -8.59 1.25
C GLN A 266 -21.57 -7.14 0.73
N LEU A 267 -22.73 -6.62 0.26
CA LEU A 267 -22.83 -5.25 -0.21
C LEU A 267 -22.57 -4.26 0.91
N ASP A 268 -23.26 -4.39 2.05
CA ASP A 268 -23.09 -3.50 3.19
C ASP A 268 -21.66 -3.55 3.72
N SER A 269 -21.03 -4.74 3.77
CA SER A 269 -19.64 -4.87 4.21
C SER A 269 -18.67 -4.12 3.31
N GLY A 270 -18.90 -4.14 2.00
CA GLY A 270 -18.13 -3.37 1.01
C GLY A 270 -18.30 -1.86 1.19
N VAL A 271 -19.54 -1.39 1.35
CA VAL A 271 -19.87 0.03 1.60
C VAL A 271 -19.20 0.52 2.89
N LEU A 272 -19.40 -0.18 4.01
CA LEU A 272 -18.86 0.20 5.32
C LEU A 272 -17.32 0.19 5.33
N THR A 273 -16.70 -0.76 4.64
CA THR A 273 -15.23 -0.79 4.49
C THR A 273 -14.73 0.39 3.66
N THR A 274 -15.45 0.76 2.62
CA THR A 274 -15.13 1.94 1.80
C THR A 274 -15.23 3.24 2.61
N ILE A 275 -16.24 3.38 3.48
CA ILE A 275 -16.38 4.53 4.40
C ILE A 275 -15.15 4.64 5.30
N ALA A 276 -14.70 3.52 5.90
CA ALA A 276 -13.47 3.50 6.70
C ALA A 276 -12.24 3.88 5.86
N GLY A 277 -12.15 3.40 4.61
CA GLY A 277 -11.10 3.75 3.67
C GLY A 277 -11.06 5.24 3.33
N ILE A 278 -12.23 5.85 3.09
CA ILE A 278 -12.34 7.31 2.86
C ILE A 278 -11.88 8.10 4.10
N GLY A 279 -12.25 7.65 5.31
CA GLY A 279 -11.74 8.21 6.55
C GLY A 279 -10.20 8.23 6.58
N GLY A 280 -9.57 7.13 6.16
CA GLY A 280 -8.12 7.03 6.02
C GLY A 280 -7.53 8.00 4.99
N VAL A 281 -8.17 8.18 3.82
CA VAL A 281 -7.74 9.16 2.81
C VAL A 281 -7.76 10.58 3.38
N VAL A 282 -8.86 10.97 4.01
CA VAL A 282 -9.04 12.30 4.62
C VAL A 282 -8.00 12.52 5.74
N GLY A 283 -7.76 11.48 6.57
CA GLY A 283 -6.75 11.52 7.62
C GLY A 283 -5.34 11.77 7.07
N SER A 284 -4.96 11.07 6.01
CA SER A 284 -3.65 11.24 5.35
C SER A 284 -3.45 12.65 4.79
N LEU A 285 -4.47 13.20 4.13
CA LEU A 285 -4.41 14.56 3.57
C LEU A 285 -4.31 15.62 4.67
N THR A 286 -5.20 15.56 5.65
CA THR A 286 -5.25 16.54 6.74
C THR A 286 -4.04 16.43 7.69
N GLY A 287 -3.52 15.21 7.90
CA GLY A 287 -2.34 14.96 8.72
C GLY A 287 -1.08 15.64 8.18
N GLY A 288 -0.87 15.61 6.86
CA GLY A 288 0.22 16.32 6.21
C GLY A 288 0.15 17.83 6.42
N PHE A 289 -1.02 18.42 6.16
CA PHE A 289 -1.22 19.88 6.37
C PHE A 289 -1.05 20.29 7.83
N CYS A 290 -1.63 19.51 8.77
CA CYS A 290 -1.53 19.80 10.19
C CYS A 290 -0.09 19.70 10.69
N SER A 291 0.63 18.65 10.26
CA SER A 291 2.03 18.45 10.60
C SER A 291 2.92 19.63 10.14
N ASP A 292 2.75 20.09 8.91
CA ASP A 292 3.51 21.23 8.37
C ASP A 292 3.09 22.56 9.00
N TRP A 293 1.82 22.73 9.38
CA TRP A 293 1.33 23.89 10.09
C TRP A 293 1.94 23.98 11.50
N ILE A 294 1.99 22.86 12.26
CA ILE A 294 2.60 22.80 13.58
C ILE A 294 4.10 23.11 13.47
N LEU A 295 4.79 22.52 12.48
CA LEU A 295 6.22 22.78 12.28
C LEU A 295 6.50 24.28 12.04
N ARG A 296 5.71 24.91 11.17
CA ARG A 296 5.87 26.35 10.90
C ARG A 296 5.59 27.22 12.12
N LYS A 297 4.63 26.83 12.97
CA LYS A 297 4.23 27.60 14.15
C LYS A 297 5.17 27.42 15.34
N THR A 298 5.72 26.21 15.52
CA THR A 298 6.49 25.86 16.73
C THR A 298 7.98 25.67 16.48
N GLY A 299 8.40 25.47 15.21
CA GLY A 299 9.77 25.09 14.85
C GLY A 299 10.16 23.67 15.30
N SER A 300 9.27 22.94 15.99
CA SER A 300 9.58 21.66 16.64
C SER A 300 9.23 20.48 15.75
N GLN A 301 10.24 19.76 15.26
CA GLN A 301 10.04 18.48 14.56
C GLN A 301 9.44 17.41 15.49
N ARG A 302 9.76 17.44 16.79
CA ARG A 302 9.17 16.51 17.75
C ARG A 302 7.66 16.66 17.82
N LEU A 303 7.15 17.88 17.99
CA LEU A 303 5.71 18.10 18.06
C LEU A 303 5.01 17.80 16.72
N SER A 304 5.62 18.26 15.61
CA SER A 304 4.99 18.15 14.29
C SER A 304 5.03 16.74 13.68
N ARG A 305 6.01 15.93 14.02
CA ARG A 305 6.18 14.57 13.44
C ARG A 305 5.90 13.49 14.48
N GLN A 306 6.64 13.48 15.58
CA GLN A 306 6.49 12.47 16.64
C GLN A 306 5.17 12.64 17.41
N GLY A 307 4.84 13.86 17.87
CA GLY A 307 3.63 14.12 18.66
C GLY A 307 2.35 13.77 17.91
N ILE A 308 2.22 14.19 16.64
CA ILE A 308 1.07 13.84 15.79
C ILE A 308 0.96 12.33 15.62
N ALA A 309 2.07 11.63 15.38
CA ALA A 309 2.06 10.19 15.17
C ALA A 309 1.66 9.44 16.46
N VAL A 310 2.24 9.78 17.61
CA VAL A 310 1.87 9.18 18.90
C VAL A 310 0.39 9.36 19.21
N VAL A 311 -0.12 10.59 19.08
CA VAL A 311 -1.54 10.88 19.33
C VAL A 311 -2.43 10.15 18.31
N GLY A 312 -2.06 10.15 17.03
CA GLY A 312 -2.84 9.50 15.99
C GLY A 312 -2.94 7.98 16.18
N MET A 313 -1.82 7.30 16.44
CA MET A 313 -1.79 5.85 16.65
C MET A 313 -2.43 5.45 17.99
N GLY A 314 -2.19 6.20 19.07
CA GLY A 314 -2.82 5.99 20.36
C GLY A 314 -4.33 6.19 20.32
N ALA A 315 -4.81 7.26 19.68
CA ALA A 315 -6.23 7.49 19.46
C ALA A 315 -6.87 6.39 18.60
N CYS A 316 -6.20 5.92 17.53
CA CYS A 316 -6.67 4.81 16.74
C CYS A 316 -6.85 3.57 17.62
N SER A 317 -5.84 3.17 18.39
CA SER A 317 -5.93 2.01 19.28
C SER A 317 -7.12 2.12 20.25
N LEU A 318 -7.28 3.27 20.91
CA LEU A 318 -8.38 3.51 21.83
C LEU A 318 -9.75 3.43 21.16
N LEU A 319 -9.92 4.09 20.01
CA LEU A 319 -11.19 4.11 19.26
C LEU A 319 -11.59 2.72 18.77
N ILE A 320 -10.63 1.90 18.37
CA ILE A 320 -10.88 0.49 17.98
C ILE A 320 -11.32 -0.33 19.20
N VAL A 321 -10.69 -0.16 20.38
CA VAL A 321 -11.14 -0.83 21.60
C VAL A 321 -12.55 -0.37 21.98
N LEU A 322 -12.84 0.92 21.91
CA LEU A 322 -14.17 1.47 22.20
C LEU A 322 -15.23 0.94 21.24
N SER A 323 -14.89 0.72 19.96
CA SER A 323 -15.82 0.19 18.96
C SER A 323 -16.34 -1.22 19.31
N TYR A 324 -15.58 -2.00 20.09
CA TYR A 324 -16.01 -3.32 20.56
C TYR A 324 -17.20 -3.24 21.51
N PHE A 325 -17.27 -2.20 22.35
CA PHE A 325 -18.34 -2.01 23.33
C PHE A 325 -19.63 -1.40 22.74
N CYS A 326 -19.61 -0.98 21.47
CA CYS A 326 -20.78 -0.45 20.80
C CYS A 326 -21.64 -1.58 20.26
N ASN A 327 -22.91 -1.64 20.69
CA ASN A 327 -23.91 -2.57 20.17
C ASN A 327 -24.43 -2.16 18.80
N ASP A 328 -24.57 -0.86 18.58
CA ASP A 328 -25.02 -0.30 17.29
C ASP A 328 -23.90 -0.35 16.26
N ILE A 329 -24.22 -0.88 15.07
CA ILE A 329 -23.27 -1.06 14.00
C ILE A 329 -22.72 0.28 13.47
N TYR A 330 -23.58 1.30 13.35
CA TYR A 330 -23.18 2.58 12.79
C TYR A 330 -22.25 3.33 13.74
N GLN A 331 -22.49 3.25 15.05
CA GLN A 331 -21.58 3.80 16.06
C GLN A 331 -20.23 3.06 16.04
N SER A 332 -20.24 1.73 15.96
CA SER A 332 -19.04 0.94 15.86
C SER A 332 -18.21 1.32 14.62
N ILE A 333 -18.86 1.43 13.45
CA ILE A 333 -18.23 1.83 12.20
C ILE A 333 -17.72 3.27 12.26
N ALA A 334 -18.46 4.18 12.86
CA ALA A 334 -18.00 5.56 13.04
C ALA A 334 -16.70 5.64 13.86
N LEU A 335 -16.59 4.87 14.95
CA LEU A 335 -15.38 4.78 15.76
C LEU A 335 -14.21 4.14 14.99
N ILE A 336 -14.48 3.07 14.23
CA ILE A 336 -13.46 2.42 13.41
C ILE A 336 -12.98 3.36 12.29
N THR A 337 -13.89 4.09 11.65
CA THR A 337 -13.58 5.09 10.61
C THR A 337 -12.73 6.23 11.18
N LEU A 338 -13.09 6.73 12.36
CA LEU A 338 -12.31 7.75 13.06
C LEU A 338 -10.93 7.20 13.48
N GLY A 339 -10.87 5.93 13.88
CA GLY A 339 -9.62 5.23 14.15
C GLY A 339 -8.72 5.16 12.91
N ALA A 340 -9.28 4.77 11.76
CA ALA A 340 -8.56 4.75 10.47
C ALA A 340 -8.07 6.15 10.07
N PHE A 341 -8.91 7.19 10.27
CA PHE A 341 -8.53 8.59 10.09
C PHE A 341 -7.32 8.94 10.98
N CYS A 342 -7.38 8.66 12.27
CA CYS A 342 -6.30 8.98 13.22
C CYS A 342 -4.99 8.25 12.87
N ALA A 343 -5.05 6.96 12.50
CA ALA A 343 -3.87 6.19 12.10
C ALA A 343 -3.18 6.75 10.86
N THR A 344 -3.96 7.14 9.85
CA THR A 344 -3.39 7.70 8.61
C THR A 344 -2.96 9.16 8.80
N PHE A 345 -3.66 9.92 9.63
CA PHE A 345 -3.30 11.29 10.04
C PHE A 345 -1.90 11.33 10.68
N GLY A 346 -1.61 10.42 11.62
CA GLY A 346 -0.28 10.29 12.22
C GLY A 346 0.75 9.64 11.27
N GLY A 347 0.32 8.71 10.43
CA GLY A 347 1.18 7.85 9.63
C GLY A 347 2.00 8.54 8.54
N VAL A 348 1.57 9.74 8.07
CA VAL A 348 2.33 10.53 7.09
C VAL A 348 3.70 10.98 7.63
N SER A 349 3.85 11.07 8.95
CA SER A 349 5.10 11.46 9.61
C SER A 349 6.26 10.50 9.29
N GLY A 350 5.99 9.20 9.12
CA GLY A 350 7.01 8.18 8.87
C GLY A 350 7.80 8.42 7.58
N TYR A 351 7.11 8.81 6.52
CA TYR A 351 7.76 9.12 5.23
C TYR A 351 8.63 10.38 5.32
N THR A 352 8.16 11.39 6.05
CA THR A 352 8.89 12.65 6.24
C THR A 352 10.16 12.43 7.08
N VAL A 353 10.06 11.62 8.15
CA VAL A 353 11.21 11.26 8.99
C VAL A 353 12.21 10.41 8.21
N ALA A 354 11.74 9.45 7.39
CA ALA A 354 12.62 8.66 6.53
C ALA A 354 13.41 9.53 5.54
N ILE A 355 12.80 10.58 4.99
CA ILE A 355 13.47 11.54 4.12
C ILE A 355 14.53 12.33 4.90
N GLY A 356 14.20 12.81 6.09
CA GLY A 356 15.14 13.54 6.95
C GLY A 356 16.34 12.71 7.37
N PHE A 357 16.10 11.46 7.80
CA PHE A 357 17.15 10.54 8.21
C PHE A 357 18.06 10.10 7.05
N GLY A 358 17.51 9.99 5.86
CA GLY A 358 18.22 9.46 4.69
C GLY A 358 19.27 10.40 4.11
N GLY A 359 19.10 11.72 4.19
CA GLY A 359 20.00 12.70 3.57
C GLY A 359 20.31 12.31 2.11
N LYS A 360 21.59 12.08 1.78
CA LYS A 360 22.02 11.58 0.46
C LYS A 360 21.57 10.14 0.15
N ASN A 361 21.24 9.35 1.17
CA ASN A 361 20.85 7.93 1.09
C ASN A 361 19.35 7.69 1.34
N VAL A 362 18.49 8.67 1.09
CA VAL A 362 17.02 8.60 1.27
C VAL A 362 16.44 7.32 0.67
N ALA A 363 16.87 6.92 -0.53
CA ALA A 363 16.34 5.74 -1.20
C ALA A 363 16.55 4.45 -0.37
N THR A 364 17.72 4.31 0.26
CA THR A 364 18.05 3.14 1.09
C THR A 364 17.22 3.11 2.37
N VAL A 365 17.17 4.23 3.11
CA VAL A 365 16.38 4.34 4.34
C VAL A 365 14.90 4.08 4.06
N PHE A 366 14.37 4.70 3.02
CA PHE A 366 12.97 4.54 2.62
C PHE A 366 12.64 3.10 2.20
N SER A 367 13.51 2.47 1.39
CA SER A 367 13.32 1.07 0.95
C SER A 367 13.41 0.09 2.11
N THR A 368 14.34 0.30 3.04
CA THR A 368 14.47 -0.53 4.25
C THR A 368 13.21 -0.41 5.11
N MET A 369 12.78 0.81 5.42
CA MET A 369 11.54 1.06 6.15
C MET A 369 10.34 0.38 5.47
N ASN A 370 10.19 0.53 4.15
CA ASN A 370 9.07 -0.03 3.39
C ASN A 370 9.09 -1.56 3.36
N MET A 371 10.27 -2.18 3.28
CA MET A 371 10.43 -3.63 3.37
C MET A 371 9.90 -4.16 4.71
N PHE A 372 10.28 -3.55 5.83
CA PHE A 372 9.75 -3.93 7.15
C PHE A 372 8.22 -3.73 7.24
N GLY A 373 7.68 -2.67 6.65
CA GLY A 373 6.25 -2.48 6.55
C GLY A 373 5.53 -3.63 5.80
N ASN A 374 6.08 -4.09 4.68
CA ASN A 374 5.50 -5.20 3.94
C ASN A 374 5.61 -6.54 4.69
N ILE A 375 6.67 -6.75 5.48
CA ILE A 375 6.78 -7.93 6.37
C ILE A 375 5.67 -7.86 7.44
N GLY A 376 5.44 -6.70 8.07
CA GLY A 376 4.34 -6.50 9.00
C GLY A 376 2.97 -6.78 8.37
N ALA A 377 2.75 -6.24 7.17
CA ALA A 377 1.54 -6.48 6.39
C ALA A 377 1.35 -7.97 6.01
N ALA A 378 2.43 -8.71 5.82
CA ALA A 378 2.38 -10.16 5.58
C ALA A 378 2.01 -10.95 6.85
N LEU A 379 2.51 -10.55 7.99
CA LEU A 379 2.29 -11.29 9.23
C LEU A 379 0.89 -11.10 9.81
N PHE A 380 0.27 -9.95 9.64
CA PHE A 380 -1.04 -9.67 10.24
C PHE A 380 -2.16 -10.61 9.76
N PRO A 381 -2.39 -10.84 8.46
CA PRO A 381 -3.50 -11.69 8.02
C PRO A 381 -3.36 -13.15 8.49
N ILE A 382 -2.15 -13.71 8.48
CA ILE A 382 -1.92 -15.08 8.95
C ILE A 382 -2.10 -15.18 10.47
N THR A 383 -1.61 -14.18 11.23
CA THR A 383 -1.75 -14.15 12.70
C THR A 383 -3.22 -14.00 13.08
N ALA A 384 -3.96 -13.10 12.44
CA ALA A 384 -5.38 -12.91 12.65
C ALA A 384 -6.17 -14.18 12.30
N GLY A 385 -5.88 -14.79 11.15
CA GLY A 385 -6.51 -16.04 10.72
C GLY A 385 -6.25 -17.20 11.70
N TRP A 386 -5.01 -17.38 12.13
CA TRP A 386 -4.65 -18.39 13.13
C TRP A 386 -5.33 -18.16 14.49
N LEU A 387 -5.41 -16.91 14.93
CA LEU A 387 -6.07 -16.54 16.19
C LEU A 387 -7.55 -16.89 16.17
N VAL A 388 -8.25 -16.56 15.06
CA VAL A 388 -9.66 -16.91 14.88
C VAL A 388 -9.85 -18.42 14.74
N ALA A 389 -9.03 -19.11 13.96
CA ALA A 389 -9.08 -20.55 13.79
C ALA A 389 -8.98 -21.29 15.11
N LYS A 390 -8.09 -20.83 16.01
CA LYS A 390 -7.86 -21.44 17.31
C LYS A 390 -8.95 -21.15 18.35
N THR A 391 -9.55 -19.96 18.29
CA THR A 391 -10.44 -19.44 19.34
C THR A 391 -11.91 -19.38 18.94
N GLY A 392 -12.22 -19.37 17.64
CA GLY A 392 -13.56 -19.12 17.11
C GLY A 392 -14.02 -17.65 17.27
N ASN A 393 -13.24 -16.80 17.92
CA ASN A 393 -13.64 -15.44 18.29
C ASN A 393 -13.11 -14.39 17.33
N TRP A 394 -13.97 -13.89 16.47
CA TRP A 394 -13.64 -12.85 15.48
C TRP A 394 -13.31 -11.48 16.08
N ASN A 395 -13.82 -11.18 17.28
CA ASN A 395 -13.52 -9.91 17.95
C ASN A 395 -12.05 -9.77 18.34
N LEU A 396 -11.31 -10.89 18.46
CA LEU A 396 -9.88 -10.85 18.74
C LEU A 396 -9.06 -10.17 17.65
N ILE A 397 -9.58 -10.10 16.40
CA ILE A 397 -8.92 -9.35 15.34
C ILE A 397 -8.92 -7.84 15.65
N LEU A 398 -10.00 -7.30 16.24
CA LEU A 398 -10.02 -5.90 16.66
C LEU A 398 -8.99 -5.63 17.76
N PHE A 399 -8.88 -6.52 18.74
CA PHE A 399 -7.89 -6.38 19.81
C PHE A 399 -6.46 -6.55 19.30
N LEU A 400 -6.24 -7.47 18.35
CA LEU A 400 -4.95 -7.59 17.65
C LEU A 400 -4.59 -6.28 16.93
N PHE A 401 -5.53 -5.72 16.18
CA PHE A 401 -5.36 -4.45 15.49
C PHE A 401 -5.07 -3.30 16.47
N ALA A 402 -5.86 -3.18 17.54
CA ALA A 402 -5.65 -2.16 18.56
C ALA A 402 -4.29 -2.30 19.26
N GLY A 403 -3.88 -3.53 19.60
CA GLY A 403 -2.58 -3.82 20.18
C GLY A 403 -1.42 -3.43 19.26
N VAL A 404 -1.52 -3.75 17.99
CA VAL A 404 -0.54 -3.38 16.97
C VAL A 404 -0.41 -1.86 16.85
N MET A 405 -1.54 -1.11 16.87
CA MET A 405 -1.52 0.36 16.85
C MET A 405 -0.97 0.96 18.15
N ALA A 406 -1.23 0.34 19.30
CA ALA A 406 -0.65 0.76 20.58
C ALA A 406 0.88 0.61 20.58
N ILE A 407 1.41 -0.51 20.07
CA ILE A 407 2.85 -0.73 19.95
C ILE A 407 3.46 0.28 18.97
N ASP A 408 2.77 0.59 17.87
CA ASP A 408 3.20 1.63 16.93
C ASP A 408 3.30 3.00 17.61
N ALA A 409 2.33 3.38 18.44
CA ALA A 409 2.39 4.61 19.22
C ALA A 409 3.60 4.63 20.17
N VAL A 410 3.95 3.50 20.79
CA VAL A 410 5.16 3.39 21.63
C VAL A 410 6.44 3.55 20.80
N CYS A 411 6.52 2.90 19.64
CA CYS A 411 7.65 3.07 18.73
C CYS A 411 7.85 4.54 18.35
N TRP A 412 6.76 5.26 18.06
CA TRP A 412 6.79 6.70 17.79
C TRP A 412 7.21 7.52 19.00
N ALA A 413 6.76 7.18 20.21
CA ALA A 413 7.15 7.89 21.43
C ALA A 413 8.66 7.78 21.70
N MET A 414 9.28 6.67 21.32
CA MET A 414 10.72 6.44 21.44
C MET A 414 11.54 7.04 20.29
N LEU A 415 10.94 7.30 19.13
CA LEU A 415 11.62 7.77 17.93
C LEU A 415 11.87 9.28 18.00
N ASN A 416 13.14 9.70 18.10
CA ASN A 416 13.49 11.11 17.92
C ASN A 416 13.60 11.44 16.41
N PRO A 417 12.74 12.31 15.85
CA PRO A 417 12.74 12.60 14.41
C PRO A 417 13.83 13.59 13.96
N GLN A 418 14.71 14.01 14.86
CA GLN A 418 15.76 15.00 14.60
C GLN A 418 17.07 14.32 14.18
N GLY A 419 17.83 14.99 13.31
CA GLY A 419 19.15 14.56 12.88
C GLY A 419 19.15 13.72 11.59
N THR A 420 20.33 13.35 11.13
CA THR A 420 20.58 12.47 9.98
C THR A 420 21.29 11.20 10.45
N LEU A 421 21.03 10.06 9.78
CA LEU A 421 21.70 8.80 10.11
C LEU A 421 23.16 8.75 9.63
N PHE A 422 23.52 9.58 8.66
CA PHE A 422 24.81 9.53 7.97
C PHE A 422 25.79 10.65 8.33
N GLY A 423 25.50 11.47 9.34
CA GLY A 423 26.36 12.57 9.81
C GLY A 423 26.52 13.68 8.74
N ASP A 424 26.58 14.92 9.15
CA ASP A 424 26.96 16.00 8.23
C ASP A 424 28.47 15.95 8.00
N GLU A 425 28.92 15.42 6.86
CA GLU A 425 30.33 15.44 6.44
C GLU A 425 30.89 16.87 6.28
N ASN A 426 30.02 17.90 6.39
CA ASN A 426 30.43 19.30 6.31
C ASN A 426 31.17 19.80 7.57
N GLU A 427 31.09 19.10 8.72
CA GLU A 427 31.89 19.46 9.89
C GLU A 427 33.33 18.94 9.84
N SER A 428 33.60 17.88 9.07
CA SER A 428 34.97 17.36 8.95
C SER A 428 35.85 18.20 8.00
N ASP A 429 35.25 18.82 6.97
CA ASP A 429 36.00 19.66 6.04
C ASP A 429 36.30 21.07 6.56
N SER A 430 35.48 21.57 7.51
CA SER A 430 35.77 22.85 8.16
C SER A 430 36.87 22.75 9.23
N ASN A 431 37.06 21.58 9.85
CA ASN A 431 38.15 21.32 10.82
C ASN A 431 39.48 20.88 10.19
N ALA A 432 39.46 20.49 8.90
CA ALA A 432 40.68 20.15 8.15
C ALA A 432 41.31 21.36 7.45
N SER A 433 40.63 22.53 7.44
CA SER A 433 41.11 23.77 6.84
C SER A 433 41.42 24.88 7.86
N SER A 434 41.38 24.54 9.13
CA SER A 434 41.89 25.37 10.24
C SER A 434 43.15 24.74 10.84
#